data_38cf6e54de665c720f465322487f56fc
#
_entry.id   38cf6e54de665c720f465322487f56fc
#
_cell.length_a   1.000
_cell.length_b   1.000
_cell.length_c   1.000
_cell.angle_alpha   90.00
_cell.angle_beta   90.00
_cell.angle_gamma   90.00
#
_symmetry.space_group_name_H-M   'P 1'
#
loop_
_entity.id
_entity.type
_entity.pdbx_description
1 polymer ?
#
loop_
_entity_poly.entity_id
_entity_poly.type
_entity_poly.pdbx_seq_one_letter_code
_entity_poly.pdbx_strand_id
1 'polypeptide(L)'
;VFFNALSDLGSAEEKLQYREANAVSLASDVNVKFRKVILDKFKEHQITLLLATDLVARGIDIDSLECVVNYELPRDLETYTHRSGRTGRMGKEGYVITLISHPEELKTLKKYATVREIVLKNQELYVTS
;
A
#
# COMPACT_ATOMS: atom_id res chain seq x y z
N VAL A 1 1.81 1.92 -0.16
CA VAL A 1 2.03 0.48 0.11
C VAL A 1 2.08 0.27 1.61
N PHE A 2 1.22 -0.59 2.12
CA PHE A 2 1.16 -0.91 3.55
C PHE A 2 1.91 -2.18 3.89
N PHE A 3 2.67 -2.12 4.97
CA PHE A 3 3.43 -3.24 5.53
C PHE A 3 2.93 -3.53 6.95
N ASN A 4 2.87 -4.80 7.31
CA ASN A 4 2.50 -5.20 8.67
C ASN A 4 3.61 -4.91 9.68
N ALA A 5 4.86 -4.94 9.25
CA ALA A 5 6.02 -4.77 10.12
C ALA A 5 7.01 -3.75 9.58
N LEU A 6 7.56 -2.95 10.48
CA LEU A 6 8.58 -1.94 10.18
C LEU A 6 9.84 -2.56 9.58
N SER A 7 10.18 -3.78 9.98
CA SER A 7 11.40 -4.47 9.54
C SER A 7 11.49 -4.69 8.03
N ASP A 8 10.34 -4.76 7.34
CA ASP A 8 10.32 -5.01 5.90
C ASP A 8 10.44 -3.75 5.05
N LEU A 9 10.20 -2.58 5.65
CA LEU A 9 10.16 -1.31 4.93
C LEU A 9 11.48 -0.95 4.25
N GLY A 10 12.58 -0.96 5.00
CA GLY A 10 13.88 -0.56 4.47
C GLY A 10 14.37 -1.47 3.35
N SER A 11 14.17 -2.76 3.50
CA SER A 11 14.54 -3.75 2.48
C SER A 11 13.72 -3.57 1.21
N ALA A 12 12.42 -3.32 1.34
CA ALA A 12 11.54 -3.09 0.20
C ALA A 12 11.91 -1.79 -0.52
N GLU A 13 12.20 -0.73 0.23
CA GLU A 13 12.63 0.55 -0.35
C GLU A 13 13.90 0.38 -1.18
N GLU A 14 14.91 -0.28 -0.64
CA GLU A 14 16.17 -0.54 -1.36
C GLU A 14 15.94 -1.32 -2.66
N LYS A 15 15.16 -2.39 -2.58
CA LYS A 15 14.87 -3.23 -3.75
C LYS A 15 14.12 -2.48 -4.84
N LEU A 16 13.15 -1.67 -4.45
CA LEU A 16 12.37 -0.88 -5.40
C LEU A 16 13.22 0.21 -6.03
N GLN A 17 14.04 0.91 -5.24
CA GLN A 17 14.94 1.94 -5.75
C GLN A 17 16.00 1.36 -6.68
N TYR A 18 16.51 0.17 -6.37
CA TYR A 18 17.44 -0.55 -7.24
C TYR A 18 16.81 -0.82 -8.61
N ARG A 19 15.52 -1.06 -8.67
CA ARG A 19 14.78 -1.26 -9.92
C ARG A 19 14.24 0.06 -10.50
N GLU A 20 14.77 1.17 -10.05
CA GLU A 20 14.41 2.52 -10.53
C GLU A 20 12.95 2.92 -10.24
N ALA A 21 12.28 2.24 -9.31
CA ALA A 21 10.97 2.65 -8.85
C ALA A 21 11.10 3.85 -7.91
N ASN A 22 10.25 4.85 -8.09
CA ASN A 22 10.25 6.04 -7.25
C ASN A 22 9.49 5.76 -5.96
N ALA A 23 10.16 5.10 -5.03
CA ALA A 23 9.59 4.62 -3.77
C ALA A 23 10.35 5.21 -2.59
N VAL A 24 9.60 5.69 -1.61
CA VAL A 24 10.17 6.24 -0.37
C VAL A 24 9.41 5.63 0.82
N SER A 25 10.14 5.20 1.84
CA SER A 25 9.53 4.72 3.09
C SER A 25 9.33 5.86 4.07
N LEU A 26 8.26 5.78 4.84
CA LEU A 26 7.95 6.70 5.91
C LEU A 26 7.90 5.91 7.22
N ALA A 27 9.00 5.97 7.98
CA ALA A 27 9.14 5.28 9.24
C ALA A 27 8.76 6.18 10.41
N SER A 28 8.38 5.57 11.54
CA SER A 28 7.95 6.31 12.73
C SER A 28 9.05 7.15 13.37
N ASP A 29 10.31 6.80 13.13
CA ASP A 29 11.48 7.52 13.66
C ASP A 29 11.92 8.69 12.78
N VAL A 30 11.27 8.88 11.63
CA VAL A 30 11.56 10.01 10.75
C VAL A 30 11.11 11.32 11.41
N ASN A 31 11.99 12.33 11.38
CA ASN A 31 11.70 13.65 11.90
C ASN A 31 10.44 14.23 11.26
N VAL A 32 9.64 14.94 12.08
CA VAL A 32 8.35 15.53 11.65
C VAL A 32 8.50 16.41 10.40
N LYS A 33 9.59 17.19 10.31
CA LYS A 33 9.87 18.06 9.15
C LYS A 33 10.11 17.24 7.88
N PHE A 34 10.89 16.16 7.98
CA PHE A 34 11.14 15.27 6.85
C PHE A 34 9.88 14.53 6.45
N ARG A 35 9.08 14.13 7.42
CA ARG A 35 7.79 13.48 7.16
C ARG A 35 6.89 14.37 6.32
N LYS A 36 6.79 15.64 6.69
CA LYS A 36 6.00 16.61 5.93
C LYS A 36 6.51 16.77 4.50
N VAL A 37 7.82 16.86 4.32
CA VAL A 37 8.43 17.00 2.99
C VAL A 37 8.11 15.79 2.12
N ILE A 38 8.22 14.58 2.67
CA ILE A 38 7.90 13.34 1.96
C ILE A 38 6.43 13.31 1.56
N LEU A 39 5.54 13.67 2.47
CA LEU A 39 4.10 13.68 2.21
C LEU A 39 3.71 14.70 1.15
N ASP A 40 4.28 15.89 1.20
CA ASP A 40 4.02 16.93 0.21
C ASP A 40 4.47 16.48 -1.19
N LYS A 41 5.66 15.88 -1.28
CA LYS A 41 6.17 15.33 -2.53
C LYS A 41 5.29 14.21 -3.08
N PHE A 42 4.76 13.38 -2.19
CA PHE A 42 3.85 12.32 -2.60
C PHE A 42 2.53 12.88 -3.12
N LYS A 43 1.96 13.86 -2.43
CA LYS A 43 0.73 14.54 -2.86
C LYS A 43 0.90 15.28 -4.19
N GLU A 44 2.09 15.78 -4.46
CA GLU A 44 2.43 16.46 -5.71
C GLU A 44 2.89 15.50 -6.81
N HIS A 45 2.78 14.21 -6.61
CA HIS A 45 3.18 13.16 -7.56
C HIS A 45 4.68 13.13 -7.86
N GLN A 46 5.50 13.71 -7.00
CA GLN A 46 6.96 13.63 -7.11
C GLN A 46 7.51 12.31 -6.55
N ILE A 47 6.74 11.67 -5.68
CA ILE A 47 6.99 10.31 -5.19
C ILE A 47 5.82 9.45 -5.64
N THR A 48 6.10 8.34 -6.30
CA THR A 48 5.08 7.45 -6.85
C THR A 48 4.56 6.45 -5.83
N LEU A 49 5.47 5.86 -5.04
CA LEU A 49 5.13 4.83 -4.06
C LEU A 49 5.57 5.29 -2.67
N LEU A 50 4.61 5.41 -1.77
CA LEU A 50 4.88 5.68 -0.37
C LEU A 50 4.74 4.37 0.41
N LEU A 51 5.80 3.96 1.09
CA LEU A 51 5.83 2.73 1.88
C LEU A 51 5.63 3.07 3.35
N ALA A 52 4.65 2.46 3.99
CA ALA A 52 4.33 2.81 5.38
C ALA A 52 3.76 1.62 6.16
N THR A 53 3.82 1.72 7.47
CA THR A 53 3.09 0.83 8.37
C THR A 53 1.79 1.51 8.82
N ASP A 54 0.89 0.74 9.42
CA ASP A 54 -0.37 1.30 9.95
C ASP A 54 -0.14 2.34 11.03
N LEU A 55 0.88 2.14 11.85
CA LEU A 55 1.20 3.06 12.94
C LEU A 55 1.51 4.46 12.42
N VAL A 56 2.32 4.54 11.37
CA VAL A 56 2.68 5.81 10.76
C VAL A 56 1.49 6.43 10.05
N ALA A 57 0.72 5.61 9.34
CA ALA A 57 -0.43 6.08 8.56
C ALA A 57 -1.53 6.69 9.43
N ARG A 58 -1.66 6.27 10.69
CA ARG A 58 -2.63 6.85 11.63
C ARG A 58 -2.36 8.31 11.95
N GLY A 59 -1.09 8.72 11.92
CA GLY A 59 -0.70 10.09 12.26
C GLY A 59 -0.61 11.04 11.08
N ILE A 60 -0.98 10.59 9.88
CA ILE A 60 -0.83 11.38 8.66
C ILE A 60 -2.13 11.43 7.88
N ASP A 61 -2.34 12.57 7.23
CA ASP A 61 -3.51 12.80 6.40
C ASP A 61 -3.21 12.39 4.95
N ILE A 62 -3.46 11.13 4.64
CA ILE A 62 -3.33 10.61 3.28
C ILE A 62 -4.65 9.95 2.89
N ASP A 63 -5.43 10.66 2.11
CA ASP A 63 -6.70 10.18 1.59
C ASP A 63 -6.74 10.42 0.08
N SER A 64 -7.78 9.91 -0.55
CA SER A 64 -8.01 10.07 -1.99
C SER A 64 -6.89 9.47 -2.85
N LEU A 65 -6.31 8.38 -2.39
CA LEU A 65 -5.30 7.65 -3.13
C LEU A 65 -5.91 6.93 -4.33
N GLU A 66 -5.19 6.85 -5.41
CA GLU A 66 -5.61 6.07 -6.57
C GLU A 66 -5.56 4.57 -6.30
N CYS A 67 -4.58 4.15 -5.51
CA CYS A 67 -4.36 2.74 -5.23
C CYS A 67 -3.75 2.54 -3.85
N VAL A 68 -4.26 1.54 -3.14
CA VAL A 68 -3.67 1.03 -1.90
C VAL A 68 -3.13 -0.36 -2.19
N VAL A 69 -1.88 -0.62 -1.83
CA VAL A 69 -1.27 -1.94 -1.97
C VAL A 69 -0.97 -2.48 -0.58
N ASN A 70 -1.49 -3.67 -0.28
CA ASN A 70 -1.11 -4.40 0.92
C ASN A 70 0.03 -5.35 0.53
N TYR A 71 1.23 -5.05 1.00
CA TYR A 71 2.40 -5.90 0.75
C TYR A 71 2.23 -7.30 1.33
N GLU A 72 1.52 -7.35 2.45
CA GLU A 72 1.14 -8.57 3.12
C GLU A 72 -0.35 -8.53 3.43
N LEU A 73 -0.96 -9.70 3.63
CA LEU A 73 -2.35 -9.77 4.04
C LEU A 73 -2.56 -8.99 5.34
N PRO A 74 -3.51 -8.05 5.39
CA PRO A 74 -3.86 -7.40 6.65
C PRO A 74 -4.26 -8.42 7.71
N ARG A 75 -3.87 -8.16 8.96
CA ARG A 75 -4.06 -9.11 10.08
C ARG A 75 -5.51 -9.39 10.40
N ASP A 76 -6.39 -8.42 10.14
CA ASP A 76 -7.82 -8.52 10.44
C ASP A 76 -8.63 -7.62 9.51
N LEU A 77 -9.96 -7.77 9.58
CA LEU A 77 -10.88 -6.98 8.78
C LEU A 77 -10.78 -5.49 9.08
N GLU A 78 -10.58 -5.12 10.33
CA GLU A 78 -10.46 -3.72 10.74
C GLU A 78 -9.27 -3.07 10.05
N THR A 79 -8.11 -3.72 10.05
CA THR A 79 -6.91 -3.23 9.37
C THR A 79 -7.14 -3.11 7.87
N TYR A 80 -7.75 -4.12 7.26
CA TYR A 80 -8.10 -4.10 5.84
C TYR A 80 -8.99 -2.89 5.53
N THR A 81 -10.01 -2.66 6.33
CA THR A 81 -10.97 -1.58 6.15
C THR A 81 -10.31 -0.21 6.27
N HIS A 82 -9.46 -0.02 7.28
CA HIS A 82 -8.76 1.24 7.49
C HIS A 82 -7.80 1.55 6.34
N ARG A 83 -7.07 0.55 5.86
CA ARG A 83 -6.16 0.72 4.72
C ARG A 83 -6.94 1.02 3.44
N SER A 84 -7.96 0.24 3.16
CA SER A 84 -8.79 0.38 1.96
C SER A 84 -9.54 1.72 1.93
N GLY A 85 -9.91 2.23 3.09
CA GLY A 85 -10.60 3.51 3.21
C GLY A 85 -9.78 4.73 2.80
N ARG A 86 -8.51 4.55 2.44
CA ARG A 86 -7.66 5.62 1.92
C ARG A 86 -7.84 5.85 0.42
N THR A 87 -8.60 5.00 -0.24
CA THR A 87 -8.88 5.11 -1.68
C THR A 87 -10.39 4.99 -1.94
N GLY A 88 -10.82 5.35 -3.13
CA GLY A 88 -12.22 5.20 -3.55
C GLY A 88 -13.22 6.10 -2.83
N ARG A 89 -12.78 7.23 -2.29
CA ARG A 89 -13.66 8.14 -1.55
C ARG A 89 -14.38 9.14 -2.46
N MET A 90 -15.49 9.65 -1.99
CA MET A 90 -16.28 10.73 -2.63
C MET A 90 -16.72 10.38 -4.06
N GLY A 91 -17.13 9.15 -4.28
CA GLY A 91 -17.59 8.69 -5.60
C GLY A 91 -16.49 8.42 -6.61
N LYS A 92 -15.24 8.56 -6.22
CA LYS A 92 -14.09 8.24 -7.09
C LYS A 92 -13.78 6.75 -7.05
N GLU A 93 -13.35 6.21 -8.17
CA GLU A 93 -12.86 4.85 -8.23
C GLU A 93 -11.50 4.74 -7.56
N GLY A 94 -11.25 3.62 -6.92
CA GLY A 94 -9.97 3.32 -6.31
C GLY A 94 -9.68 1.84 -6.39
N TYR A 95 -8.40 1.50 -6.26
CA TYR A 95 -7.95 0.11 -6.33
C TYR A 95 -7.30 -0.29 -5.02
N VAL A 96 -7.61 -1.50 -4.56
CA VAL A 96 -6.92 -2.13 -3.44
C VAL A 96 -6.32 -3.43 -3.94
N ILE A 97 -5.01 -3.53 -3.90
CA ILE A 97 -4.27 -4.70 -4.35
C ILE A 97 -3.61 -5.35 -3.14
N THR A 98 -3.85 -6.63 -2.93
CA THR A 98 -3.23 -7.39 -1.85
C THR A 98 -2.34 -8.48 -2.44
N LEU A 99 -1.09 -8.53 -2.02
CA LEU A 99 -0.15 -9.55 -2.44
C LEU A 99 -0.38 -10.81 -1.59
N ILE A 100 -0.56 -11.94 -2.26
CA ILE A 100 -0.87 -13.21 -1.63
C ILE A 100 0.28 -14.18 -1.91
N SER A 101 0.82 -14.78 -0.86
CA SER A 101 1.91 -15.76 -0.95
C SER A 101 1.41 -17.20 -0.86
N HIS A 102 0.29 -17.43 -0.19
CA HIS A 102 -0.24 -18.77 0.06
C HIS A 102 -1.75 -18.83 -0.18
N PRO A 103 -2.28 -19.98 -0.64
CA PRO A 103 -3.72 -20.12 -0.87
C PRO A 103 -4.60 -19.84 0.35
N GLU A 104 -4.09 -20.12 1.55
CA GLU A 104 -4.83 -19.84 2.79
C GLU A 104 -5.09 -18.37 3.00
N GLU A 105 -4.13 -17.53 2.58
CA GLU A 105 -4.27 -16.08 2.66
C GLU A 105 -5.39 -15.59 1.74
N LEU A 106 -5.56 -16.20 0.59
CA LEU A 106 -6.65 -15.86 -0.32
C LEU A 106 -8.01 -16.17 0.28
N LYS A 107 -8.13 -17.29 0.99
CA LYS A 107 -9.36 -17.64 1.71
C LYS A 107 -9.71 -16.58 2.76
N THR A 108 -8.70 -16.13 3.50
CA THR A 108 -8.87 -15.08 4.50
C THR A 108 -9.27 -13.75 3.85
N LEU A 109 -8.60 -13.37 2.78
CA LEU A 109 -8.90 -12.13 2.07
C LEU A 109 -10.34 -12.12 1.54
N LYS A 110 -10.83 -13.25 1.04
CA LYS A 110 -12.21 -13.38 0.56
C LYS A 110 -13.26 -13.19 1.65
N LYS A 111 -12.88 -13.36 2.93
CA LYS A 111 -13.74 -13.05 4.06
C LYS A 111 -13.83 -11.53 4.30
N TYR A 112 -12.82 -10.79 3.89
CA TYR A 112 -12.80 -9.33 4.06
C TYR A 112 -13.55 -8.61 2.95
N ALA A 113 -13.42 -9.09 1.72
CA ALA A 113 -13.96 -8.40 0.55
C ALA A 113 -14.18 -9.36 -0.63
N THR A 114 -14.96 -8.90 -1.58
CA THR A 114 -15.05 -9.56 -2.89
C THR A 114 -13.82 -9.20 -3.69
N VAL A 115 -13.08 -10.21 -4.13
CA VAL A 115 -11.79 -10.00 -4.81
C VAL A 115 -11.75 -10.70 -6.16
N ARG A 116 -10.91 -10.18 -7.03
CA ARG A 116 -10.56 -10.79 -8.32
C ARG A 116 -9.05 -10.98 -8.37
N GLU A 117 -8.62 -12.04 -9.01
CA GLU A 117 -7.20 -12.31 -9.14
C GLU A 117 -6.59 -11.45 -10.24
N ILE A 118 -5.35 -11.01 -10.00
CA ILE A 118 -4.54 -10.31 -10.98
C ILE A 118 -3.44 -11.26 -11.42
N VAL A 119 -3.28 -11.40 -12.73
CA VAL A 119 -2.24 -12.25 -13.32
C VAL A 119 -1.26 -11.36 -14.08
N LEU A 120 0.02 -11.55 -13.85
CA LEU A 120 1.08 -10.91 -14.61
C LEU A 120 1.41 -11.78 -15.82
N LYS A 121 1.25 -11.23 -17.02
CA LYS A 121 1.52 -11.92 -18.27
C LYS A 121 2.14 -10.95 -19.26
N ASN A 122 3.31 -11.32 -19.81
CA ASN A 122 4.04 -10.44 -20.72
C ASN A 122 4.29 -9.04 -20.15
N GLN A 123 4.61 -8.95 -18.87
CA GLN A 123 4.85 -7.70 -18.12
C GLN A 123 3.62 -6.80 -17.98
N GLU A 124 2.43 -7.30 -18.28
CA GLU A 124 1.18 -6.57 -18.10
C GLU A 124 0.29 -7.30 -17.08
N LEU A 125 -0.51 -6.51 -16.35
CA LEU A 125 -1.43 -7.03 -15.36
C LEU A 125 -2.83 -7.18 -15.96
N TYR A 126 -3.42 -8.36 -15.78
CA TYR A 126 -4.76 -8.68 -16.22
C TYR A 126 -5.62 -9.08 -15.04
N VAL A 127 -6.85 -8.59 -14.99
CA VAL A 127 -7.81 -8.98 -13.97
C VAL A 127 -8.62 -10.16 -14.50
N THR A 128 -8.59 -11.28 -13.77
CA THR A 128 -9.40 -12.43 -14.13
C THR A 128 -10.82 -12.27 -13.58
N SER A 129 -11.79 -12.62 -14.37
CA SER A 129 -13.20 -12.57 -13.96
C SER A 129 -13.61 -13.78 -13.12
#